data_22244c872dd016f1d4247b78764fe9bd
#
_entry.id   22244c872dd016f1d4247b78764fe9bd
#
_cell.length_a   1.000
_cell.length_b   1.000
_cell.length_c   1.000
_cell.angle_alpha   90.00
_cell.angle_beta   90.00
_cell.angle_gamma   90.00
#
_symmetry.space_group_name_H-M   'P 1'
#
loop_
_entity.id
_entity.type
_entity.pdbx_description
1 polymer ?
#
loop_
_entity_poly.entity_id
_entity_poly.type
_entity_poly.pdbx_seq_one_letter_code
_entity_poly.pdbx_strand_id
1 'polypeptide(L)'
;MDGMTIGRLAREAGVHVETVRYYERRRLLERPPEPSSGYRIYSRKAIRRIRFIKRAQELGFSLREIAELLSLRAEPRRRCADVQAR
;
A
#
# COMPACT_ATOMS: atom_id res chain seq x y z
N MET A 1 -10.82 16.70 4.37
CA MET A 1 -10.53 15.84 3.25
C MET A 1 -9.18 15.17 3.38
N ASP A 2 -9.14 13.86 3.15
CA ASP A 2 -7.93 13.11 3.43
C ASP A 2 -7.07 12.85 2.20
N GLY A 3 -7.45 13.43 1.07
CA GLY A 3 -6.74 13.18 -0.17
C GLY A 3 -5.42 13.93 -0.22
N MET A 4 -4.43 13.30 -0.83
CA MET A 4 -3.13 13.93 -1.01
C MET A 4 -2.47 13.42 -2.27
N THR A 5 -1.59 14.26 -2.84
CA THR A 5 -0.82 13.87 -4.01
C THR A 5 0.26 12.88 -3.60
N ILE A 6 0.85 12.24 -4.62
CA ILE A 6 1.91 11.27 -4.35
C ILE A 6 3.11 11.93 -3.67
N GLY A 7 3.40 13.18 -4.05
CA GLY A 7 4.53 13.88 -3.41
C GLY A 7 4.31 14.10 -1.93
N ARG A 8 3.09 14.49 -1.57
CA ARG A 8 2.79 14.69 -0.17
C ARG A 8 2.74 13.35 0.57
N LEU A 9 2.18 12.34 -0.07
CA LEU A 9 2.15 11.01 0.53
C LEU A 9 3.54 10.53 0.87
N ALA A 10 4.46 10.67 -0.08
CA ALA A 10 5.83 10.24 0.14
C ALA A 10 6.46 10.97 1.32
N ARG A 11 6.22 12.28 1.38
CA ARG A 11 6.77 13.08 2.46
C ARG A 11 6.19 12.67 3.81
N GLU A 12 4.88 12.48 3.85
CA GLU A 12 4.22 12.09 5.09
C GLU A 12 4.66 10.71 5.56
N ALA A 13 4.92 9.82 4.62
CA ALA A 13 5.33 8.47 4.95
C ALA A 13 6.84 8.34 5.16
N GLY A 14 7.59 9.39 4.86
CA GLY A 14 9.03 9.36 5.07
C GLY A 14 9.79 8.57 4.03
N VAL A 15 9.30 8.56 2.79
CA VAL A 15 9.96 7.85 1.70
C VAL A 15 10.01 8.74 0.48
N HIS A 16 10.69 8.29 -0.56
CA HIS A 16 10.74 9.01 -1.83
C HIS A 16 9.57 8.63 -2.71
N VAL A 17 9.22 9.52 -3.64
CA VAL A 17 8.14 9.25 -4.58
C VAL A 17 8.42 7.95 -5.36
N GLU A 18 9.67 7.72 -5.73
CA GLU A 18 10.03 6.51 -6.44
C GLU A 18 9.74 5.26 -5.61
N THR A 19 9.90 5.35 -4.31
CA THR A 19 9.59 4.24 -3.44
C THR A 19 8.10 3.94 -3.46
N VAL A 20 7.27 4.99 -3.45
CA VAL A 20 5.83 4.82 -3.53
C VAL A 20 5.46 4.10 -4.82
N ARG A 21 6.03 4.55 -5.94
CA ARG A 21 5.77 3.94 -7.23
C ARG A 21 6.26 2.50 -7.29
N TYR A 22 7.38 2.25 -6.67
CA TYR A 22 7.92 0.90 -6.62
C TYR A 22 6.95 -0.04 -5.91
N TYR A 23 6.44 0.41 -4.75
CA TYR A 23 5.48 -0.40 -4.01
C TYR A 23 4.21 -0.64 -4.83
N GLU A 24 3.78 0.35 -5.60
CA GLU A 24 2.62 0.18 -6.46
C GLU A 24 2.87 -0.88 -7.53
N ARG A 25 4.05 -0.83 -8.15
CA ARG A 25 4.41 -1.80 -9.17
C ARG A 25 4.46 -3.21 -8.61
N ARG A 26 4.87 -3.32 -7.37
CA ARG A 26 4.94 -4.63 -6.70
C ARG A 26 3.61 -5.04 -6.09
N ARG A 27 2.59 -4.23 -6.28
CA ARG A 27 1.24 -4.49 -5.78
C ARG A 27 1.19 -4.56 -4.27
N LEU A 28 2.08 -3.86 -3.61
CA LEU A 28 2.06 -3.73 -2.16
C LEU A 28 1.22 -2.55 -1.72
N LEU A 29 1.00 -1.63 -2.63
CA LEU A 29 0.23 -0.42 -2.37
C LEU A 29 -0.76 -0.23 -3.49
N GLU A 30 -2.00 0.02 -3.11
CA GLU A 30 -3.05 0.23 -4.09
C GLU A 30 -2.83 1.54 -4.83
N ARG A 31 -2.96 1.48 -6.15
CA ARG A 31 -2.82 2.65 -6.99
C ARG A 31 -4.20 3.24 -7.23
N PRO A 32 -4.46 4.46 -6.75
CA PRO A 32 -5.78 5.06 -6.95
C PRO A 32 -6.06 5.27 -8.42
N PRO A 33 -7.32 5.25 -8.80
CA PRO A 33 -7.67 5.53 -10.19
C PRO A 33 -7.29 6.97 -10.54
N GLU A 34 -6.96 7.17 -11.79
CA GLU A 34 -6.59 8.49 -12.28
C GLU A 34 -7.85 9.31 -12.50
N PRO A 35 -8.04 10.43 -11.80
CA PRO A 35 -9.22 11.25 -11.99
C PRO A 35 -9.08 12.09 -13.23
N SER A 36 -10.18 12.74 -13.63
CA SER A 36 -10.16 13.60 -14.80
C SER A 36 -9.20 14.78 -14.65
N SER A 37 -8.85 15.12 -13.42
CA SER A 37 -7.91 16.20 -13.16
C SER A 37 -6.48 15.81 -13.51
N GLY A 38 -6.21 14.52 -13.68
CA GLY A 38 -4.88 14.05 -14.01
C GLY A 38 -4.00 13.74 -12.82
N TYR A 39 -4.49 13.96 -11.62
CA TYR A 39 -3.72 13.66 -10.40
C TYR A 39 -4.39 12.56 -9.61
N ARG A 40 -3.61 11.55 -9.24
CA ARG A 40 -4.12 10.54 -8.35
C ARG A 40 -4.10 11.05 -6.92
N ILE A 41 -5.19 10.79 -6.20
CA ILE A 41 -5.33 11.25 -4.83
C ILE A 41 -5.28 10.04 -3.91
N TYR A 42 -4.34 10.07 -3.00
CA TYR A 42 -4.12 8.97 -2.06
C TYR A 42 -4.79 9.28 -0.72
N SER A 43 -5.27 8.25 -0.07
CA SER A 43 -5.89 8.41 1.24
C SER A 43 -4.84 8.28 2.34
N ARG A 44 -5.25 8.64 3.55
CA ARG A 44 -4.35 8.50 4.71
C ARG A 44 -4.00 7.04 4.98
N LYS A 45 -4.83 6.12 4.52
CA LYS A 45 -4.53 4.70 4.67
C LYS A 45 -3.21 4.35 3.99
N ALA A 46 -2.91 5.04 2.90
CA ALA A 46 -1.68 4.78 2.16
C ALA A 46 -0.46 5.09 3.01
N ILE A 47 -0.54 6.11 3.87
CA ILE A 47 0.58 6.44 4.75
C ILE A 47 0.88 5.26 5.66
N ARG A 48 -0.15 4.72 6.29
CA ARG A 48 0.03 3.59 7.21
C ARG A 48 0.52 2.36 6.48
N ARG A 49 0.02 2.15 5.27
CA ARG A 49 0.45 1.00 4.48
C ARG A 49 1.94 1.10 4.14
N ILE A 50 2.39 2.26 3.71
CA ILE A 50 3.78 2.46 3.37
C ILE A 50 4.67 2.30 4.59
N ARG A 51 4.25 2.86 5.71
CA ARG A 51 5.02 2.74 6.94
C ARG A 51 5.14 1.29 7.38
N PHE A 52 4.06 0.54 7.22
CA PHE A 52 4.08 -0.88 7.57
C PHE A 52 5.08 -1.63 6.67
N ILE A 53 5.03 -1.37 5.38
CA ILE A 53 5.93 -2.04 4.44
C ILE A 53 7.38 -1.71 4.78
N LYS A 54 7.64 -0.44 5.00
CA LYS A 54 9.00 0.00 5.30
C LYS A 54 9.51 -0.63 6.58
N ARG A 55 8.67 -0.64 7.61
CA ARG A 55 9.05 -1.22 8.88
C ARG A 55 9.32 -2.71 8.75
N ALA A 56 8.48 -3.40 8.01
CA ALA A 56 8.65 -4.83 7.83
C ALA A 56 9.95 -5.14 7.10
N GLN A 57 10.31 -4.32 6.11
CA GLN A 57 11.58 -4.50 5.43
C GLN A 57 12.76 -4.28 6.38
N GLU A 58 12.65 -3.30 7.25
CA GLU A 58 13.69 -3.04 8.23
C GLU A 58 13.87 -4.22 9.17
N LEU A 59 12.79 -4.94 9.41
CA LEU A 59 12.84 -6.11 10.28
C LEU A 59 13.29 -7.38 9.56
N GLY A 60 13.55 -7.27 8.26
CA GLY A 60 14.10 -8.40 7.51
C GLY A 60 13.10 -9.15 6.64
N PHE A 61 11.85 -8.72 6.60
CA PHE A 61 10.88 -9.38 5.74
C PHE A 61 11.12 -9.02 4.28
N SER A 62 10.99 -9.99 3.40
CA SER A 62 11.05 -9.73 1.98
C SER A 62 9.76 -9.09 1.51
N LEU A 63 9.80 -8.44 0.35
CA LEU A 63 8.59 -7.85 -0.21
C LEU A 63 7.52 -8.89 -0.46
N ARG A 64 7.93 -10.09 -0.85
CA ARG A 64 6.99 -11.18 -1.07
C ARG A 64 6.28 -11.56 0.21
N GLU A 65 7.04 -11.67 1.30
CA GLU A 65 6.46 -11.99 2.59
C GLU A 65 5.52 -10.89 3.05
N ILE A 66 5.90 -9.64 2.80
CA ILE A 66 5.07 -8.51 3.17
C ILE A 66 3.77 -8.54 2.39
N ALA A 67 3.84 -8.87 1.11
CA ALA A 67 2.65 -8.95 0.28
C ALA A 67 1.69 -9.98 0.83
N GLU A 68 2.21 -11.11 1.28
CA GLU A 68 1.38 -12.14 1.86
C GLU A 68 0.71 -11.67 3.14
N LEU A 69 1.47 -10.97 3.98
CA LEU A 69 0.91 -10.43 5.22
C LEU A 69 -0.19 -9.41 4.94
N LEU A 70 0.03 -8.56 3.95
CA LEU A 70 -0.95 -7.54 3.60
C LEU A 70 -2.22 -8.16 3.04
N SER A 71 -2.08 -9.22 2.29
CA SER A 71 -3.22 -9.92 1.74
C SER A 71 -4.13 -10.43 2.86
N LEU A 72 -3.54 -10.96 3.91
CA LEU A 72 -4.31 -11.46 5.03
C LEU A 72 -5.04 -10.34 5.76
N ARG A 73 -4.38 -9.21 5.91
CA ARG A 73 -4.95 -8.09 6.66
C ARG A 73 -5.99 -7.32 5.86
N ALA A 74 -5.74 -7.20 4.56
CA ALA A 74 -6.57 -6.36 3.72
C ALA A 74 -7.94 -6.98 3.43
N GLU A 75 -8.02 -8.29 3.41
CA GLU A 75 -9.24 -8.98 3.01
C GLU A 75 -9.53 -10.17 3.90
N PRO A 76 -9.72 -9.93 5.19
CA PRO A 76 -9.97 -11.07 6.11
C PRO A 76 -11.22 -11.84 5.75
N ARG A 77 -12.28 -11.15 5.32
CA ARG A 77 -13.51 -11.80 4.96
C ARG A 77 -13.35 -12.68 3.73
N ARG A 78 -12.65 -12.15 2.76
CA ARG A 78 -12.39 -12.89 1.54
C ARG A 78 -11.53 -14.10 1.82
N ARG A 79 -10.58 -13.94 2.71
CA ARG A 79 -9.74 -15.06 3.11
C ARG A 79 -10.56 -16.18 3.71
N CYS A 80 -11.49 -15.82 4.58
CA CYS A 80 -12.35 -16.82 5.19
C CYS A 80 -13.15 -17.55 4.14
N ALA A 81 -13.67 -16.82 3.16
CA ALA A 81 -14.43 -17.44 2.08
C ALA A 81 -13.55 -18.37 1.29
N ASP A 82 -12.32 -17.97 1.02
CA ASP A 82 -11.38 -18.81 0.28
C ASP A 82 -11.10 -20.09 1.02
N VAL A 83 -10.89 -20.00 2.32
CA VAL A 83 -10.62 -21.17 3.13
C VAL A 83 -11.80 -22.13 3.08
N GLN A 84 -12.99 -21.58 3.17
CA GLN A 84 -14.18 -22.40 3.15
C GLN A 84 -14.40 -23.05 1.78
N ALA A 85 -13.97 -22.38 0.75
CA ALA A 85 -14.16 -22.89 -0.60
C ALA A 85 -13.28 -24.10 -0.89
N ARG A 86 -12.26 -24.33 -0.12
CA ARG A 86 -11.36 -25.47 -0.33
C ARG A 86 -11.87 -26.75 0.29
#